data_cc1ecd4e8279fa7957f3eb99adb1eca5
#
_entry.id   cc1ecd4e8279fa7957f3eb99adb1eca5
#
_cell.length_a   1.000
_cell.length_b   1.000
_cell.length_c   1.000
_cell.angle_alpha   90.00
_cell.angle_beta   90.00
_cell.angle_gamma   90.00
#
_symmetry.space_group_name_H-M   'P 1'
#
loop_
_entity.id
_entity.type
_entity.pdbx_description
1 polymer ?
#
loop_
_entity_poly.entity_id
_entity_poly.type
_entity_poly.pdbx_seq_one_letter_code
_entity_poly.pdbx_strand_id
1 'polypeptide(L)'
;AEDSLPSVRERLAGLCAQRQVSLQSLDLHFVNTPRLRLDATEDQALLIQAISRLKPRLLILDPLVRLHSLDENNATDIASLLGWLRALARTHELAIVVVHHMSKKSRRQLGQSLRGSSDLHAWADSSAYLTRQQDKLLLTLEHRSSAARPPLPLQLALGPDGTTPHLEPSTDSAPPAAAPPAVADRVVHALRESKAPLSRVALRDKLRINNLKLGDALASLERDGLGARSDSGWSLAAAIAPNTSKAQPASRPADPQLPLSLPGPATARR
;
A
#
# COMPACT_ATOMS: atom_id res chain seq x y z
N ALA A 1 17.22 -14.27 -12.08
CA ALA A 1 15.99 -14.03 -12.83
C ALA A 1 15.24 -15.35 -13.03
N GLU A 2 13.92 -15.31 -12.96
CA GLU A 2 13.07 -16.50 -13.18
C GLU A 2 12.81 -16.73 -14.66
N ASP A 3 12.85 -15.67 -15.45
CA ASP A 3 12.56 -15.68 -16.88
C ASP A 3 13.83 -15.71 -17.76
N SER A 4 13.69 -16.34 -18.92
CA SER A 4 14.74 -16.31 -19.93
C SER A 4 14.84 -14.93 -20.60
N LEU A 5 16.04 -14.57 -21.04
CA LEU A 5 16.24 -13.29 -21.76
C LEU A 5 15.35 -13.14 -23.01
N PRO A 6 15.14 -14.19 -23.85
CA PRO A 6 14.20 -14.11 -24.97
C PRO A 6 12.78 -13.78 -24.52
N SER A 7 12.26 -14.43 -23.47
CA SER A 7 10.91 -14.18 -22.96
C SER A 7 10.72 -12.76 -22.42
N VAL A 8 11.71 -12.21 -21.73
CA VAL A 8 11.70 -10.82 -21.26
C VAL A 8 11.69 -9.86 -22.45
N ARG A 9 12.54 -10.11 -23.46
CA ARG A 9 12.62 -9.29 -24.67
C ARG A 9 11.31 -9.28 -25.45
N GLU A 10 10.66 -10.42 -25.60
CA GLU A 10 9.37 -10.56 -26.27
C GLU A 10 8.28 -9.74 -25.56
N ARG A 11 8.17 -9.88 -24.22
CA ARG A 11 7.22 -9.09 -23.43
C ARG A 11 7.49 -7.59 -23.52
N LEU A 12 8.75 -7.17 -23.45
CA LEU A 12 9.12 -5.76 -23.61
C LEU A 12 8.77 -5.24 -25.01
N ALA A 13 9.04 -6.02 -26.06
CA ALA A 13 8.70 -5.65 -27.43
C ALA A 13 7.20 -5.44 -27.59
N GLY A 14 6.37 -6.34 -27.05
CA GLY A 14 4.92 -6.21 -27.08
C GLY A 14 4.40 -4.99 -26.31
N LEU A 15 4.94 -4.71 -25.11
CA LEU A 15 4.60 -3.51 -24.35
C LEU A 15 5.01 -2.22 -25.08
N CYS A 16 6.16 -2.24 -25.76
CA CYS A 16 6.63 -1.13 -26.59
C CYS A 16 5.71 -0.90 -27.78
N ALA A 17 5.30 -1.97 -28.47
CA ALA A 17 4.36 -1.90 -29.59
C ALA A 17 3.03 -1.28 -29.16
N GLN A 18 2.47 -1.73 -28.02
CA GLN A 18 1.25 -1.15 -27.44
C GLN A 18 1.40 0.36 -27.14
N ARG A 19 2.56 0.78 -26.68
CA ARG A 19 2.85 2.18 -26.33
C ARG A 19 3.35 3.00 -27.53
N GLN A 20 3.48 2.40 -28.70
CA GLN A 20 4.03 3.02 -29.92
C GLN A 20 5.44 3.59 -29.71
N VAL A 21 6.26 2.90 -28.92
CA VAL A 21 7.67 3.25 -28.66
C VAL A 21 8.58 2.17 -29.24
N SER A 22 9.73 2.56 -29.74
CA SER A 22 10.74 1.59 -30.18
C SER A 22 11.48 1.01 -28.99
N LEU A 23 11.58 -0.33 -28.89
CA LEU A 23 12.39 -0.98 -27.88
C LEU A 23 13.86 -0.53 -27.92
N GLN A 24 14.36 -0.23 -29.12
CA GLN A 24 15.76 0.20 -29.32
C GLN A 24 16.02 1.63 -28.82
N SER A 25 14.97 2.46 -28.65
CA SER A 25 15.10 3.82 -28.14
C SER A 25 15.03 3.89 -26.60
N LEU A 26 14.77 2.77 -25.93
CA LEU A 26 14.69 2.73 -24.47
C LEU A 26 16.10 2.64 -23.87
N ASP A 27 16.38 3.53 -22.92
CA ASP A 27 17.55 3.41 -22.03
C ASP A 27 17.27 2.38 -20.94
N LEU A 28 17.22 1.12 -21.36
CA LEU A 28 16.90 -0.03 -20.52
C LEU A 28 18.04 -1.03 -20.52
N HIS A 29 18.59 -1.28 -19.34
CA HIS A 29 19.64 -2.25 -19.12
C HIS A 29 19.07 -3.44 -18.34
N PHE A 30 19.30 -4.63 -18.85
CA PHE A 30 18.81 -5.85 -18.23
C PHE A 30 19.96 -6.74 -17.79
N VAL A 31 19.98 -7.05 -16.49
CA VAL A 31 20.95 -7.97 -15.89
C VAL A 31 20.27 -9.31 -15.63
N ASN A 32 20.61 -10.32 -16.45
CA ASN A 32 20.14 -11.69 -16.24
C ASN A 32 21.30 -12.55 -15.75
N THR A 33 21.45 -12.62 -14.44
CA THR A 33 22.45 -13.50 -13.82
C THR A 33 21.80 -14.34 -12.72
N PRO A 34 21.96 -15.65 -12.73
CA PRO A 34 21.40 -16.53 -11.70
C PRO A 34 22.16 -16.47 -10.37
N ARG A 35 23.30 -15.78 -10.34
CA ARG A 35 24.23 -15.78 -9.20
C ARG A 35 24.33 -14.46 -8.45
N LEU A 36 23.63 -13.41 -8.85
CA LEU A 36 23.69 -12.12 -8.13
C LEU A 36 23.10 -12.28 -6.72
N ARG A 37 23.92 -11.92 -5.72
CA ARG A 37 23.55 -11.97 -4.30
C ARG A 37 23.80 -10.60 -3.65
N LEU A 38 22.73 -9.92 -3.29
CA LEU A 38 22.81 -8.60 -2.65
C LEU A 38 23.28 -8.64 -1.19
N ASP A 39 23.42 -9.82 -0.61
CA ASP A 39 24.03 -10.11 0.68
C ASP A 39 25.54 -10.47 0.57
N ALA A 40 26.10 -10.50 -0.63
CA ALA A 40 27.53 -10.73 -0.88
C ALA A 40 28.24 -9.43 -1.29
N THR A 41 29.34 -9.10 -0.62
CA THR A 41 30.08 -7.86 -0.80
C THR A 41 30.61 -7.68 -2.22
N GLU A 42 31.05 -8.78 -2.85
CA GLU A 42 31.57 -8.78 -4.22
C GLU A 42 30.49 -8.41 -5.23
N ASP A 43 29.30 -8.98 -5.07
CA ASP A 43 28.16 -8.73 -5.95
C ASP A 43 27.62 -7.32 -5.75
N GLN A 44 27.62 -6.82 -4.50
CA GLN A 44 27.32 -5.44 -4.20
C GLN A 44 28.25 -4.47 -4.92
N ALA A 45 29.56 -4.75 -4.89
CA ALA A 45 30.55 -3.93 -5.58
C ALA A 45 30.35 -3.92 -7.12
N LEU A 46 30.02 -5.08 -7.71
CA LEU A 46 29.70 -5.17 -9.13
C LEU A 46 28.43 -4.36 -9.50
N LEU A 47 27.41 -4.43 -8.68
CA LEU A 47 26.18 -3.67 -8.88
C LEU A 47 26.46 -2.15 -8.76
N ILE A 48 27.20 -1.73 -7.75
CA ILE A 48 27.61 -0.32 -7.58
C ILE A 48 28.41 0.17 -8.79
N GLN A 49 29.36 -0.64 -9.30
CA GLN A 49 30.11 -0.31 -10.50
C GLN A 49 29.22 -0.14 -11.73
N ALA A 50 28.24 -1.02 -11.92
CA ALA A 50 27.27 -0.93 -13.02
C ALA A 50 26.41 0.33 -12.89
N ILE A 51 25.89 0.64 -11.69
CA ILE A 51 25.09 1.83 -11.41
C ILE A 51 25.91 3.09 -11.66
N SER A 52 27.15 3.15 -11.18
CA SER A 52 28.04 4.32 -11.37
C SER A 52 28.33 4.60 -12.85
N ARG A 53 28.46 3.54 -13.66
CA ARG A 53 28.69 3.62 -15.10
C ARG A 53 27.45 4.03 -15.88
N LEU A 54 26.29 3.40 -15.58
CA LEU A 54 25.05 3.56 -16.33
C LEU A 54 24.22 4.73 -15.83
N LYS A 55 24.41 5.15 -14.58
CA LYS A 55 23.66 6.22 -13.89
C LYS A 55 22.15 6.11 -14.07
N PRO A 56 21.56 4.92 -13.78
CA PRO A 56 20.13 4.73 -13.94
C PRO A 56 19.35 5.60 -12.96
N ARG A 57 18.18 6.06 -13.35
CA ARG A 57 17.23 6.73 -12.44
C ARG A 57 16.34 5.76 -11.67
N LEU A 58 16.25 4.53 -12.15
CA LEU A 58 15.43 3.48 -11.56
C LEU A 58 16.16 2.14 -11.60
N LEU A 59 16.21 1.47 -10.47
CA LEU A 59 16.64 0.08 -10.33
C LEU A 59 15.44 -0.78 -9.96
N ILE A 60 15.19 -1.85 -10.72
CA ILE A 60 14.13 -2.82 -10.44
C ILE A 60 14.78 -4.14 -10.02
N LEU A 61 14.41 -4.64 -8.84
CA LEU A 61 14.88 -5.91 -8.27
C LEU A 61 13.71 -6.91 -8.30
N ASP A 62 13.74 -7.86 -9.25
CA ASP A 62 12.61 -8.76 -9.54
C ASP A 62 13.05 -10.23 -9.63
N PRO A 63 12.60 -11.07 -8.70
CA PRO A 63 12.09 -10.75 -7.36
C PRO A 63 13.23 -10.70 -6.32
N LEU A 64 13.03 -9.95 -5.24
CA LEU A 64 14.04 -9.77 -4.18
C LEU A 64 14.49 -11.12 -3.60
N VAL A 65 13.57 -12.04 -3.35
CA VAL A 65 13.86 -13.38 -2.75
C VAL A 65 14.90 -14.21 -3.54
N ARG A 66 15.12 -13.89 -4.81
CA ARG A 66 16.13 -14.56 -5.65
C ARG A 66 17.50 -13.88 -5.60
N LEU A 67 17.54 -12.68 -5.02
CA LEU A 67 18.74 -11.84 -5.01
C LEU A 67 19.48 -11.84 -3.68
N HIS A 68 19.11 -12.69 -2.73
CA HIS A 68 19.82 -12.90 -1.47
C HIS A 68 19.64 -14.34 -0.96
N SER A 69 20.44 -14.72 0.01
CA SER A 69 20.38 -16.04 0.68
C SER A 69 19.88 -15.94 2.12
N LEU A 70 19.50 -14.74 2.56
CA LEU A 70 19.06 -14.46 3.93
C LEU A 70 17.72 -15.13 4.22
N ASP A 71 17.48 -15.46 5.51
CA ASP A 71 16.16 -15.88 5.96
C ASP A 71 15.24 -14.63 6.05
N GLU A 72 14.22 -14.59 5.21
CA GLU A 72 13.25 -13.49 5.17
C GLU A 72 12.48 -13.30 6.50
N ASN A 73 12.47 -14.32 7.38
CA ASN A 73 11.88 -14.21 8.71
C ASN A 73 12.84 -13.60 9.75
N ASN A 74 14.12 -13.50 9.44
CA ASN A 74 15.09 -12.83 10.30
C ASN A 74 15.07 -11.32 10.03
N ALA A 75 14.43 -10.57 10.93
CA ALA A 75 14.28 -9.13 10.81
C ALA A 75 15.63 -8.39 10.74
N THR A 76 16.65 -8.84 11.48
CA THR A 76 17.97 -8.19 11.53
C THR A 76 18.69 -8.27 10.18
N ASP A 77 18.69 -9.45 9.56
CA ASP A 77 19.36 -9.66 8.28
C ASP A 77 18.68 -8.87 7.17
N ILE A 78 17.34 -8.91 7.13
CA ILE A 78 16.54 -8.15 6.16
C ILE A 78 16.69 -6.64 6.37
N ALA A 79 16.69 -6.16 7.62
CA ALA A 79 16.91 -4.74 7.91
C ALA A 79 18.29 -4.25 7.42
N SER A 80 19.32 -5.08 7.54
CA SER A 80 20.66 -4.78 7.04
C SER A 80 20.68 -4.61 5.51
N LEU A 81 20.09 -5.58 4.78
CA LEU A 81 19.96 -5.52 3.32
C LEU A 81 19.16 -4.29 2.87
N LEU A 82 18.03 -4.01 3.51
CA LEU A 82 17.20 -2.85 3.21
C LEU A 82 17.89 -1.52 3.53
N GLY A 83 18.70 -1.49 4.60
CA GLY A 83 19.55 -0.36 4.95
C GLY A 83 20.57 -0.07 3.86
N TRP A 84 21.24 -1.12 3.34
CA TRP A 84 22.17 -1.00 2.23
C TRP A 84 21.49 -0.50 0.95
N LEU A 85 20.32 -1.04 0.57
CA LEU A 85 19.55 -0.56 -0.57
C LEU A 85 19.15 0.91 -0.44
N ARG A 86 18.80 1.37 0.76
CA ARG A 86 18.48 2.77 1.02
C ARG A 86 19.71 3.67 0.87
N ALA A 87 20.87 3.22 1.35
CA ALA A 87 22.13 3.94 1.17
C ALA A 87 22.49 4.04 -0.32
N LEU A 88 22.35 2.94 -1.07
CA LEU A 88 22.57 2.89 -2.51
C LEU A 88 21.70 3.89 -3.26
N ALA A 89 20.38 3.90 -2.95
CA ALA A 89 19.43 4.82 -3.55
C ALA A 89 19.81 6.29 -3.34
N ARG A 90 20.22 6.64 -2.12
CA ARG A 90 20.62 8.01 -1.76
C ARG A 90 21.93 8.42 -2.41
N THR A 91 22.94 7.54 -2.36
CA THR A 91 24.28 7.83 -2.90
C THR A 91 24.26 8.05 -4.41
N HIS A 92 23.40 7.31 -5.11
CA HIS A 92 23.33 7.38 -6.58
C HIS A 92 22.11 8.13 -7.11
N GLU A 93 21.32 8.76 -6.24
CA GLU A 93 20.11 9.53 -6.57
C GLU A 93 19.12 8.75 -7.46
N LEU A 94 18.95 7.46 -7.17
CA LEU A 94 18.08 6.56 -7.92
C LEU A 94 16.88 6.06 -7.11
N ALA A 95 15.78 5.80 -7.78
CA ALA A 95 14.65 5.10 -7.19
C ALA A 95 14.87 3.58 -7.24
N ILE A 96 14.42 2.86 -6.20
CA ILE A 96 14.47 1.39 -6.18
C ILE A 96 13.05 0.84 -6.11
N VAL A 97 12.71 -0.05 -7.03
CA VAL A 97 11.50 -0.87 -6.99
C VAL A 97 11.89 -2.30 -6.63
N VAL A 98 11.30 -2.80 -5.57
CA VAL A 98 11.47 -4.18 -5.11
C VAL A 98 10.21 -4.96 -5.40
N VAL A 99 10.30 -6.02 -6.19
CA VAL A 99 9.21 -6.97 -6.41
C VAL A 99 9.31 -8.08 -5.37
N HIS A 100 8.20 -8.32 -4.66
CA HIS A 100 8.16 -9.30 -3.60
C HIS A 100 6.82 -10.04 -3.58
N HIS A 101 6.85 -11.32 -3.21
CA HIS A 101 5.65 -12.15 -3.18
C HIS A 101 4.85 -11.95 -1.90
N MET A 102 3.54 -11.91 -2.06
CA MET A 102 2.63 -11.90 -0.91
C MET A 102 2.50 -13.31 -0.29
N SER A 103 2.32 -13.36 1.02
CA SER A 103 2.00 -14.59 1.75
C SER A 103 0.63 -15.12 1.32
N LYS A 104 0.50 -16.45 1.18
CA LYS A 104 -0.79 -17.12 0.94
C LYS A 104 -1.77 -16.98 2.11
N LYS A 105 -1.29 -16.63 3.30
CA LYS A 105 -2.14 -16.41 4.47
C LYS A 105 -2.76 -15.02 4.35
N SER A 106 -4.08 -14.97 4.13
CA SER A 106 -4.84 -13.73 4.15
C SER A 106 -4.71 -13.06 5.53
N ARG A 107 -4.06 -11.89 5.58
CA ARG A 107 -3.98 -11.04 6.77
C ARG A 107 -4.88 -9.82 6.59
N ARG A 108 -5.33 -9.22 7.70
CA ARG A 108 -6.28 -8.08 7.70
C ARG A 108 -5.73 -6.83 6.98
N GLN A 109 -4.42 -6.65 6.97
CA GLN A 109 -3.75 -5.51 6.35
C GLN A 109 -2.80 -6.00 5.25
N LEU A 110 -2.80 -5.34 4.11
CA LEU A 110 -1.98 -5.71 2.95
C LEU A 110 -0.49 -5.71 3.28
N GLY A 111 0.01 -4.71 4.02
CA GLY A 111 1.40 -4.66 4.45
C GLY A 111 1.82 -5.85 5.33
N GLN A 112 0.91 -6.39 6.15
CA GLN A 112 1.15 -7.60 6.94
C GLN A 112 1.08 -8.89 6.12
N SER A 113 0.62 -8.81 4.89
CA SER A 113 0.53 -9.95 3.96
C SER A 113 1.81 -10.15 3.16
N LEU A 114 2.81 -9.29 3.30
CA LEU A 114 4.13 -9.53 2.74
C LEU A 114 4.74 -10.77 3.40
N ARG A 115 5.41 -11.59 2.59
CA ARG A 115 6.12 -12.75 3.09
C ARG A 115 7.39 -12.28 3.81
N GLY A 116 7.66 -12.79 5.02
CA GLY A 116 8.85 -12.44 5.79
C GLY A 116 8.64 -11.29 6.77
N SER A 117 9.65 -10.45 6.91
CA SER A 117 9.71 -9.39 7.91
C SER A 117 8.77 -8.21 7.61
N SER A 118 8.16 -7.65 8.66
CA SER A 118 7.42 -6.38 8.60
C SER A 118 8.29 -5.20 8.14
N ASP A 119 9.61 -5.37 8.16
CA ASP A 119 10.59 -4.33 7.79
C ASP A 119 10.50 -3.94 6.32
N LEU A 120 10.14 -4.88 5.43
CA LEU A 120 9.87 -4.56 4.01
C LEU A 120 8.76 -3.53 3.85
N HIS A 121 7.64 -3.70 4.58
CA HIS A 121 6.56 -2.72 4.56
C HIS A 121 6.98 -1.38 5.15
N ALA A 122 7.70 -1.40 6.28
CA ALA A 122 8.19 -0.20 6.94
C ALA A 122 9.27 0.53 6.13
N TRP A 123 10.03 -0.18 5.30
CA TRP A 123 11.08 0.39 4.46
C TRP A 123 10.53 1.16 3.27
N ALA A 124 9.46 0.69 2.63
CA ALA A 124 8.93 1.29 1.41
C ALA A 124 8.29 2.66 1.67
N ASP A 125 8.57 3.64 0.81
CA ASP A 125 7.89 4.94 0.81
C ASP A 125 6.52 4.84 0.13
N SER A 126 6.39 3.90 -0.81
CA SER A 126 5.15 3.56 -1.51
C SER A 126 5.10 2.07 -1.77
N SER A 127 3.94 1.48 -1.61
CA SER A 127 3.70 0.06 -1.88
C SER A 127 2.55 -0.11 -2.87
N ALA A 128 2.72 -1.04 -3.80
CA ALA A 128 1.72 -1.40 -4.79
C ALA A 128 1.38 -2.90 -4.62
N TYR A 129 0.14 -3.21 -4.25
CA TYR A 129 -0.33 -4.58 -4.02
C TYR A 129 -1.24 -5.00 -5.16
N LEU A 130 -0.78 -5.96 -5.97
CA LEU A 130 -1.60 -6.58 -6.99
C LEU A 130 -2.24 -7.84 -6.41
N THR A 131 -3.56 -7.85 -6.31
CA THR A 131 -4.32 -8.96 -5.76
C THR A 131 -5.38 -9.44 -6.76
N ARG A 132 -5.68 -10.75 -6.71
CA ARG A 132 -6.81 -11.32 -7.46
C ARG A 132 -7.94 -11.61 -6.50
N GLN A 133 -9.12 -11.05 -6.77
CA GLN A 133 -10.35 -11.33 -6.04
C GLN A 133 -11.38 -11.90 -7.02
N GLN A 134 -11.67 -13.19 -6.94
CA GLN A 134 -12.41 -13.92 -7.96
C GLN A 134 -11.74 -13.75 -9.33
N ASP A 135 -12.43 -13.18 -10.31
CA ASP A 135 -11.89 -12.94 -11.65
C ASP A 135 -11.35 -11.51 -11.87
N LYS A 136 -11.38 -10.67 -10.84
CA LYS A 136 -10.91 -9.29 -10.92
C LYS A 136 -9.51 -9.13 -10.36
N LEU A 137 -8.68 -8.38 -11.05
CA LEU A 137 -7.39 -7.91 -10.55
C LEU A 137 -7.59 -6.55 -9.92
N LEU A 138 -7.00 -6.35 -8.73
CA LEU A 138 -7.07 -5.09 -8.01
C LEU A 138 -5.65 -4.62 -7.69
N LEU A 139 -5.34 -3.39 -8.04
CA LEU A 139 -4.11 -2.69 -7.65
C LEU A 139 -4.44 -1.72 -6.50
N THR A 140 -3.90 -2.00 -5.33
CA THR A 140 -4.00 -1.10 -4.17
C THR A 140 -2.68 -0.39 -3.97
N LEU A 141 -2.72 0.93 -3.84
CA LEU A 141 -1.54 1.76 -3.60
C LEU A 141 -1.59 2.30 -2.18
N GLU A 142 -0.47 2.15 -1.47
CA GLU A 142 -0.23 2.75 -0.17
C GLU A 142 0.97 3.69 -0.26
N HIS A 143 0.85 4.88 0.31
CA HIS A 143 1.91 5.88 0.36
C HIS A 143 2.10 6.34 1.80
N ARG A 144 3.35 6.51 2.23
CA ARG A 144 3.67 6.97 3.58
C ARG A 144 3.16 8.40 3.85
N SER A 145 3.16 9.25 2.84
CA SER A 145 2.90 10.69 2.95
C SER A 145 1.65 11.17 2.19
N SER A 146 0.82 10.26 1.68
CA SER A 146 -0.38 10.62 0.92
C SER A 146 -1.60 9.85 1.41
N ALA A 147 -2.77 10.43 1.24
CA ALA A 147 -4.02 9.76 1.56
C ALA A 147 -4.20 8.48 0.72
N ALA A 148 -4.79 7.45 1.34
CA ALA A 148 -5.13 6.22 0.65
C ALA A 148 -6.09 6.50 -0.52
N ARG A 149 -5.84 5.86 -1.66
CA ARG A 149 -6.72 5.91 -2.82
C ARG A 149 -7.54 4.63 -2.90
N PRO A 150 -8.74 4.67 -3.49
CA PRO A 150 -9.50 3.46 -3.79
C PRO A 150 -8.66 2.48 -4.63
N PRO A 151 -8.80 1.16 -4.42
CA PRO A 151 -8.16 0.18 -5.27
C PRO A 151 -8.57 0.35 -6.73
N LEU A 152 -7.60 0.27 -7.63
CA LEU A 152 -7.80 0.37 -9.07
C LEU A 152 -8.10 -1.02 -9.63
N PRO A 153 -9.29 -1.27 -10.21
CA PRO A 153 -9.57 -2.51 -10.91
C PRO A 153 -8.77 -2.56 -12.22
N LEU A 154 -8.13 -3.69 -12.45
CA LEU A 154 -7.35 -3.96 -13.65
C LEU A 154 -7.93 -5.16 -14.39
N GLN A 155 -7.76 -5.15 -15.70
CA GLN A 155 -8.02 -6.29 -16.56
C GLN A 155 -6.78 -6.66 -17.36
N LEU A 156 -6.69 -7.93 -17.73
CA LEU A 156 -5.67 -8.42 -18.65
C LEU A 156 -6.21 -8.25 -20.05
N ALA A 157 -5.55 -7.43 -20.85
CA ALA A 157 -5.87 -7.21 -22.26
C ALA A 157 -4.74 -7.75 -23.13
N LEU A 158 -5.04 -8.00 -24.39
CA LEU A 158 -4.04 -8.35 -25.41
C LEU A 158 -3.66 -7.10 -26.19
N GLY A 159 -2.39 -7.00 -26.56
CA GLY A 159 -1.88 -5.93 -27.40
C GLY A 159 -2.50 -5.91 -28.81
N PRO A 160 -2.16 -4.92 -29.64
CA PRO A 160 -2.66 -4.81 -31.00
C PRO A 160 -2.34 -6.02 -31.89
N ASP A 161 -1.30 -6.76 -31.52
CA ASP A 161 -0.88 -8.02 -32.16
C ASP A 161 -1.76 -9.23 -31.78
N GLY A 162 -2.68 -9.06 -30.82
CA GLY A 162 -3.52 -10.12 -30.28
C GLY A 162 -2.78 -11.16 -29.44
N THR A 163 -1.49 -10.99 -29.18
CA THR A 163 -0.65 -12.00 -28.51
C THR A 163 -0.03 -11.52 -27.21
N THR A 164 0.35 -10.24 -27.12
CA THR A 164 1.07 -9.74 -25.94
C THR A 164 0.12 -9.30 -24.85
N PRO A 165 0.09 -10.02 -23.71
CA PRO A 165 -0.77 -9.63 -22.58
C PRO A 165 -0.19 -8.40 -21.85
N HIS A 166 -1.07 -7.49 -21.48
CA HIS A 166 -0.75 -6.35 -20.62
C HIS A 166 -1.89 -6.03 -19.65
N LEU A 167 -1.59 -5.31 -18.59
CA LEU A 167 -2.59 -4.84 -17.64
C LEU A 167 -3.03 -3.42 -18.00
N GLU A 168 -4.33 -3.20 -17.98
CA GLU A 168 -4.93 -1.88 -18.15
C GLU A 168 -6.04 -1.65 -17.13
N PRO A 169 -6.41 -0.39 -16.82
CA PRO A 169 -7.57 -0.10 -16.00
C PRO A 169 -8.82 -0.72 -16.61
N SER A 170 -9.60 -1.46 -15.81
CA SER A 170 -10.85 -2.02 -16.26
C SER A 170 -11.86 -0.90 -16.53
N THR A 171 -12.44 -0.88 -17.72
CA THR A 171 -13.54 0.03 -18.08
C THR A 171 -14.88 -0.42 -17.47
N ASP A 172 -14.98 -1.67 -17.04
CA ASP A 172 -16.09 -2.18 -16.22
C ASP A 172 -16.03 -1.59 -14.82
N SER A 173 -16.08 -0.29 -14.74
CA SER A 173 -16.22 0.46 -13.51
C SER A 173 -17.67 0.47 -13.02
N ALA A 174 -18.17 -0.68 -12.64
CA ALA A 174 -18.89 -0.68 -11.38
C ALA A 174 -17.82 -0.36 -10.32
N PRO A 175 -17.93 0.72 -9.53
CA PRO A 175 -17.03 0.95 -8.41
C PRO A 175 -16.93 -0.38 -7.66
N PRO A 176 -15.72 -0.84 -7.25
CA PRO A 176 -15.60 -2.09 -6.53
C PRO A 176 -16.69 -2.07 -5.48
N ALA A 177 -17.57 -3.06 -5.54
CA ALA A 177 -18.73 -3.15 -4.63
C ALA A 177 -18.17 -2.81 -3.27
N ALA A 178 -18.64 -1.74 -2.67
CA ALA A 178 -18.04 -1.07 -1.51
C ALA A 178 -17.53 -2.17 -0.60
N ALA A 179 -16.26 -2.10 -0.21
CA ALA A 179 -15.63 -3.18 0.57
C ALA A 179 -16.66 -3.65 1.58
N PRO A 180 -16.94 -4.96 1.69
CA PRO A 180 -18.10 -5.44 2.44
C PRO A 180 -18.13 -4.67 3.75
N PRO A 181 -19.23 -4.03 4.11
CA PRO A 181 -19.27 -3.01 5.15
C PRO A 181 -18.51 -3.52 6.35
N ALA A 182 -17.67 -2.69 6.95
CA ALA A 182 -16.83 -3.08 8.07
C ALA A 182 -17.69 -3.85 9.07
N VAL A 183 -17.15 -4.86 9.75
CA VAL A 183 -17.94 -5.68 10.68
C VAL A 183 -18.70 -4.78 11.66
N ALA A 184 -18.11 -3.65 12.05
CA ALA A 184 -18.75 -2.61 12.86
C ALA A 184 -20.01 -2.05 12.19
N ASP A 185 -19.98 -1.71 10.91
CA ASP A 185 -21.14 -1.18 10.17
C ASP A 185 -22.25 -2.21 10.05
N ARG A 186 -21.89 -3.49 9.84
CA ARG A 186 -22.85 -4.60 9.82
C ARG A 186 -23.49 -4.83 11.19
N VAL A 187 -22.73 -4.65 12.27
CA VAL A 187 -23.26 -4.71 13.64
C VAL A 187 -24.20 -3.53 13.89
N VAL A 188 -23.82 -2.29 13.53
CA VAL A 188 -24.67 -1.10 13.62
C VAL A 188 -25.99 -1.31 12.86
N HIS A 189 -25.91 -1.82 11.63
CA HIS A 189 -27.11 -2.11 10.84
C HIS A 189 -28.00 -3.15 11.51
N ALA A 190 -27.43 -4.25 12.01
CA ALA A 190 -28.18 -5.29 12.70
C ALA A 190 -28.84 -4.81 14.00
N LEU A 191 -28.16 -3.92 14.74
CA LEU A 191 -28.70 -3.30 15.96
C LEU A 191 -29.78 -2.27 15.62
N ARG A 192 -29.66 -1.54 14.49
CA ARG A 192 -30.68 -0.57 14.03
C ARG A 192 -31.97 -1.24 13.59
N GLU A 193 -31.87 -2.39 12.94
CA GLU A 193 -33.04 -3.18 12.52
C GLU A 193 -33.73 -3.88 13.69
N SER A 194 -33.05 -4.07 14.81
CA SER A 194 -33.60 -4.77 15.97
C SER A 194 -34.38 -3.80 16.85
N LYS A 195 -35.61 -4.22 17.19
CA LYS A 195 -36.47 -3.49 18.15
C LYS A 195 -36.06 -3.72 19.61
N ALA A 196 -35.16 -4.67 19.85
CA ALA A 196 -34.71 -5.05 21.20
C ALA A 196 -33.21 -5.26 21.21
N PRO A 197 -32.51 -5.14 22.37
CA PRO A 197 -31.09 -5.43 22.48
C PRO A 197 -30.77 -6.86 21.99
N LEU A 198 -29.67 -7.01 21.27
CA LEU A 198 -29.22 -8.29 20.72
C LEU A 198 -28.10 -8.88 21.58
N SER A 199 -28.22 -10.14 21.95
CA SER A 199 -27.12 -10.83 22.59
C SER A 199 -25.94 -11.02 21.65
N ARG A 200 -24.73 -11.21 22.20
CA ARG A 200 -23.52 -11.47 21.40
C ARG A 200 -23.67 -12.73 20.53
N VAL A 201 -24.39 -13.73 21.03
CA VAL A 201 -24.67 -14.95 20.28
C VAL A 201 -25.61 -14.66 19.11
N ALA A 202 -26.67 -13.91 19.33
CA ALA A 202 -27.63 -13.53 18.29
C ALA A 202 -26.95 -12.69 17.18
N LEU A 203 -26.09 -11.75 17.54
CA LEU A 203 -25.31 -10.96 16.57
C LEU A 203 -24.35 -11.83 15.77
N ARG A 204 -23.64 -12.76 16.43
CA ARG A 204 -22.73 -13.69 15.76
C ARG A 204 -23.45 -14.52 14.71
N ASP A 205 -24.59 -15.11 15.10
CA ASP A 205 -25.36 -16.05 14.27
C ASP A 205 -26.05 -15.28 13.12
N LYS A 206 -26.66 -14.11 13.41
CA LYS A 206 -27.27 -13.24 12.39
C LYS A 206 -26.26 -12.78 11.36
N LEU A 207 -25.05 -12.38 11.77
CA LEU A 207 -24.03 -11.82 10.90
C LEU A 207 -23.07 -12.87 10.31
N ARG A 208 -23.14 -14.13 10.79
CA ARG A 208 -22.25 -15.24 10.43
C ARG A 208 -20.77 -14.86 10.52
N ILE A 209 -20.37 -14.27 11.65
CA ILE A 209 -18.99 -13.83 11.92
C ILE A 209 -18.44 -14.56 13.15
N ASN A 210 -17.10 -14.69 13.24
CA ASN A 210 -16.47 -15.32 14.39
C ASN A 210 -16.47 -14.40 15.63
N ASN A 211 -16.31 -15.00 16.81
CA ASN A 211 -16.33 -14.28 18.10
C ASN A 211 -15.26 -13.19 18.23
N LEU A 212 -14.09 -13.38 17.62
CA LEU A 212 -12.99 -12.39 17.67
C LEU A 212 -13.38 -11.13 16.91
N LYS A 213 -13.78 -11.28 15.65
CA LYS A 213 -14.20 -10.14 14.80
C LYS A 213 -15.41 -9.40 15.39
N LEU A 214 -16.36 -10.14 15.96
CA LEU A 214 -17.51 -9.54 16.64
C LEU A 214 -17.07 -8.78 17.89
N GLY A 215 -16.16 -9.36 18.69
CA GLY A 215 -15.63 -8.72 19.89
C GLY A 215 -14.93 -7.39 19.57
N ASP A 216 -14.05 -7.38 18.57
CA ASP A 216 -13.34 -6.18 18.13
C ASP A 216 -14.31 -5.09 17.65
N ALA A 217 -15.33 -5.47 16.88
CA ALA A 217 -16.35 -4.54 16.38
C ALA A 217 -17.18 -3.92 17.52
N LEU A 218 -17.64 -4.74 18.47
CA LEU A 218 -18.40 -4.26 19.62
C LEU A 218 -17.57 -3.36 20.52
N ALA A 219 -16.30 -3.69 20.77
CA ALA A 219 -15.38 -2.84 21.54
C ALA A 219 -15.09 -1.51 20.84
N SER A 220 -15.04 -1.50 19.50
CA SER A 220 -14.93 -0.24 18.73
C SER A 220 -16.18 0.60 18.90
N LEU A 221 -17.37 0.01 18.69
CA LEU A 221 -18.64 0.73 18.80
C LEU A 221 -18.89 1.32 20.19
N GLU A 222 -18.46 0.60 21.24
CA GLU A 222 -18.56 1.09 22.63
C GLU A 222 -17.61 2.26 22.86
N ARG A 223 -16.37 2.19 22.39
CA ARG A 223 -15.38 3.26 22.47
C ARG A 223 -15.80 4.52 21.71
N ASP A 224 -16.43 4.32 20.55
CA ASP A 224 -16.89 5.40 19.68
C ASP A 224 -18.24 5.97 20.15
N GLY A 225 -18.82 5.45 21.23
CA GLY A 225 -20.09 5.89 21.78
C GLY A 225 -21.32 5.54 20.91
N LEU A 226 -21.15 4.67 19.93
CA LEU A 226 -22.20 4.26 18.98
C LEU A 226 -23.00 3.05 19.45
N GLY A 227 -22.43 2.23 20.34
CA GLY A 227 -23.05 1.05 20.90
C GLY A 227 -23.02 1.05 22.42
N ALA A 228 -24.06 0.55 23.05
CA ALA A 228 -24.15 0.40 24.50
C ALA A 228 -24.46 -1.05 24.86
N ARG A 229 -23.79 -1.53 25.90
CA ARG A 229 -24.02 -2.85 26.48
C ARG A 229 -24.95 -2.73 27.69
N SER A 230 -25.96 -3.60 27.76
CA SER A 230 -26.86 -3.76 28.92
C SER A 230 -26.92 -5.22 29.33
N ASP A 231 -27.58 -5.52 30.43
CA ASP A 231 -27.80 -6.91 30.87
C ASP A 231 -28.63 -7.73 29.85
N SER A 232 -29.48 -7.08 29.06
CA SER A 232 -30.28 -7.67 27.99
C SER A 232 -29.55 -7.82 26.66
N GLY A 233 -28.36 -7.23 26.49
CA GLY A 233 -27.56 -7.32 25.27
C GLY A 233 -27.03 -5.99 24.79
N TRP A 234 -26.75 -5.92 23.49
CA TRP A 234 -26.21 -4.74 22.81
C TRP A 234 -27.31 -3.98 22.08
N SER A 235 -27.28 -2.67 22.18
CA SER A 235 -28.17 -1.74 21.46
C SER A 235 -27.35 -0.56 20.91
N LEU A 236 -27.92 0.20 20.00
CA LEU A 236 -27.33 1.49 19.63
C LEU A 236 -27.45 2.43 20.83
N ALA A 237 -26.41 3.21 21.09
CA ALA A 237 -26.51 4.32 22.02
C ALA A 237 -27.60 5.28 21.52
N ALA A 238 -28.53 5.69 22.39
CA ALA A 238 -29.56 6.64 22.04
C ALA A 238 -28.86 7.90 21.51
N ALA A 239 -29.21 8.33 20.30
CA ALA A 239 -28.68 9.56 19.72
C ALA A 239 -28.94 10.69 20.73
N ILE A 240 -27.91 11.27 21.28
CA ILE A 240 -28.01 12.52 22.02
C ILE A 240 -28.54 13.52 20.99
N ALA A 241 -29.80 13.92 21.15
CA ALA A 241 -30.41 14.99 20.35
C ALA A 241 -29.45 16.18 20.37
N PRO A 242 -29.20 16.84 19.24
CA PRO A 242 -28.32 18.02 19.22
C PRO A 242 -28.87 19.02 20.23
N ASN A 243 -28.11 19.31 21.27
CA ASN A 243 -28.41 20.29 22.28
C ASN A 243 -28.36 21.70 21.63
N THR A 244 -29.47 22.15 21.10
CA THR A 244 -29.69 23.52 20.66
C THR A 244 -29.92 24.38 21.89
N SER A 245 -28.92 24.62 22.67
CA SER A 245 -28.87 25.73 23.61
C SER A 245 -27.47 25.85 24.22
N LYS A 246 -26.63 26.64 23.60
CA LYS A 246 -25.69 27.50 24.34
C LYS A 246 -25.30 28.68 23.48
N ALA A 247 -25.74 29.81 24.02
CA ALA A 247 -25.46 31.15 23.58
C ALA A 247 -24.00 31.39 23.17
N GLN A 248 -23.80 32.15 22.11
CA GLN A 248 -22.56 32.81 21.77
C GLN A 248 -22.03 33.62 22.95
N PRO A 249 -20.76 33.48 23.32
CA PRO A 249 -20.08 34.54 24.04
C PRO A 249 -19.51 35.55 23.05
N ALA A 250 -19.69 36.80 23.43
CA ALA A 250 -19.35 38.01 22.72
C ALA A 250 -17.93 38.05 22.14
N SER A 251 -17.85 38.66 20.97
CA SER A 251 -16.65 39.09 20.26
C SER A 251 -15.69 39.88 21.16
N ARG A 252 -14.43 39.40 21.26
CA ARG A 252 -13.29 40.16 21.74
C ARG A 252 -12.73 41.02 20.61
N PRO A 253 -12.33 42.27 20.88
CA PRO A 253 -11.80 43.17 19.85
C PRO A 253 -10.42 42.72 19.38
N ALA A 254 -10.12 42.94 18.10
CA ALA A 254 -8.88 42.64 17.44
C ALA A 254 -7.71 43.45 17.99
N ASP A 255 -6.61 42.78 18.28
CA ASP A 255 -5.30 43.40 18.55
C ASP A 255 -4.63 43.86 17.25
N PRO A 256 -3.95 45.02 17.25
CA PRO A 256 -3.36 45.59 16.06
C PRO A 256 -2.11 44.83 15.61
N GLN A 257 -2.03 44.55 14.31
CA GLN A 257 -0.92 43.94 13.62
C GLN A 257 0.34 44.81 13.70
N LEU A 258 1.44 44.19 14.19
CA LEU A 258 2.81 44.70 14.04
C LEU A 258 3.35 44.31 12.68
N PRO A 259 4.03 45.18 11.94
CA PRO A 259 4.61 44.84 10.65
C PRO A 259 5.91 44.02 10.82
N LEU A 260 5.97 42.84 10.15
CA LEU A 260 7.16 42.05 9.98
C LEU A 260 8.09 42.71 8.97
N SER A 261 9.20 43.27 9.44
CA SER A 261 10.30 43.73 8.61
C SER A 261 11.14 42.54 8.20
N LEU A 262 11.29 42.32 6.87
CA LEU A 262 12.22 41.37 6.27
C LEU A 262 13.64 42.02 6.26
N PRO A 263 14.69 41.29 6.62
CA PRO A 263 16.07 41.77 6.41
C PRO A 263 16.46 41.58 4.94
N GLY A 264 17.01 42.64 4.36
CA GLY A 264 17.55 42.66 3.00
C GLY A 264 18.85 41.85 2.85
N PRO A 265 19.27 41.54 1.61
CA PRO A 265 20.40 40.69 1.36
C PRO A 265 21.75 41.38 1.64
N ALA A 266 22.62 40.68 2.35
CA ALA A 266 24.00 41.10 2.59
C ALA A 266 24.81 40.97 1.32
N THR A 267 25.31 42.08 0.80
CA THR A 267 26.32 42.15 -0.23
C THR A 267 27.68 41.70 0.32
N ALA A 268 28.19 40.60 -0.18
CA ALA A 268 29.57 40.20 0.03
C ALA A 268 30.48 41.00 -0.91
N ARG A 269 31.40 41.79 -0.36
CA ARG A 269 32.57 42.31 -1.00
C ARG A 269 33.81 41.53 -0.56
N ARG A 270 34.62 41.20 -1.55
CA ARG A 270 35.99 40.68 -1.62
C ARG A 270 36.18 39.19 -1.43
#